data_2906907bcd55175182c45b4e10225e20
#
_entry.id   2906907bcd55175182c45b4e10225e20
#
_cell.length_a   1.000
_cell.length_b   1.000
_cell.length_c   1.000
_cell.angle_alpha   90.00
_cell.angle_beta   90.00
_cell.angle_gamma   90.00
#
_symmetry.space_group_name_H-M   'P 1'
#
loop_
_entity.id
_entity.type
_entity.pdbx_description
1 polymer ?
#
loop_
_entity_poly.entity_id
_entity_poly.type
_entity_poly.pdbx_seq_one_letter_code
_entity_poly.pdbx_strand_id
1 'polypeptide(L)'
;MKLLLNSSGSFSDNGTISVGDIPVHLESIDFDNDTDSDLIVVNRGDNSISLLRNDSGSFSENATLSVGNTPLKTVSGDWDNDSNTDLAVLASADNTIEIWLNDGSGNFSKASTQPSSSGSSPRDLISGDWNCDGYLDLATADYLGNSISLFYGQSSGADFSSPQTISIGKGPASLASADFNNDGRMDFVIAHRFYYTTSSLSLLTGDIGILLSESVSNGQVVYTSETRLAATTESQGTPPADILIQDLDQDSKLDLLLSLPINQKLAVLSGKNYTGSLNCP
;
A
#
# COMPACT_ATOMS: atom_id res chain seq x y z
N MET A 1 -2.11 -9.73 -19.20
CA MET A 1 -2.92 -8.57 -18.77
C MET A 1 -3.75 -8.03 -19.94
N LYS A 2 -4.97 -7.54 -19.74
CA LYS A 2 -5.84 -6.96 -20.79
C LYS A 2 -5.87 -5.45 -20.68
N LEU A 3 -5.73 -4.74 -21.80
CA LEU A 3 -5.85 -3.29 -21.88
C LEU A 3 -7.23 -2.90 -22.39
N LEU A 4 -7.84 -1.92 -21.73
CA LEU A 4 -9.08 -1.30 -22.15
C LEU A 4 -8.88 0.21 -22.29
N LEU A 5 -9.17 0.77 -23.46
CA LEU A 5 -9.14 2.20 -23.69
C LEU A 5 -10.49 2.83 -23.36
N ASN A 6 -10.44 3.93 -22.57
CA ASN A 6 -11.61 4.74 -22.29
C ASN A 6 -11.72 5.86 -23.34
N SER A 7 -12.87 5.94 -24.00
CA SER A 7 -13.22 7.08 -24.86
C SER A 7 -14.58 7.61 -24.41
N SER A 8 -14.57 8.75 -23.74
CA SER A 8 -15.78 9.45 -23.28
C SER A 8 -16.75 8.55 -22.48
N GLY A 9 -16.22 7.75 -21.57
CA GLY A 9 -16.99 6.84 -20.71
C GLY A 9 -17.27 5.45 -21.31
N SER A 10 -16.84 5.19 -22.55
CA SER A 10 -16.95 3.87 -23.19
C SER A 10 -15.58 3.19 -23.23
N PHE A 11 -15.53 1.93 -22.79
CA PHE A 11 -14.32 1.12 -22.83
C PHE A 11 -14.29 0.22 -24.06
N SER A 12 -13.17 0.25 -24.78
CA SER A 12 -12.90 -0.63 -25.93
C SER A 12 -11.66 -1.49 -25.66
N ASP A 13 -11.63 -2.67 -26.28
CA ASP A 13 -10.51 -3.59 -26.20
C ASP A 13 -9.30 -3.01 -26.97
N ASN A 14 -8.15 -2.93 -26.29
CA ASN A 14 -6.88 -2.51 -26.87
C ASN A 14 -5.83 -3.65 -26.83
N GLY A 15 -6.28 -4.88 -26.77
CA GLY A 15 -5.39 -6.03 -26.81
C GLY A 15 -4.93 -6.55 -25.44
N THR A 16 -3.94 -7.42 -25.49
CA THR A 16 -3.35 -8.06 -24.30
C THR A 16 -1.84 -7.92 -24.32
N ILE A 17 -1.27 -7.71 -23.14
CA ILE A 17 0.18 -7.71 -22.92
C ILE A 17 0.50 -8.93 -22.04
N SER A 18 1.55 -9.68 -22.43
CA SER A 18 2.08 -10.76 -21.60
C SER A 18 2.79 -10.16 -20.40
N VAL A 19 2.58 -10.76 -19.23
CA VAL A 19 3.26 -10.46 -17.97
C VAL A 19 3.59 -11.80 -17.30
N GLY A 20 4.26 -11.77 -16.16
CA GLY A 20 4.56 -12.99 -15.42
C GLY A 20 3.31 -13.69 -14.83
N ASP A 21 3.52 -14.76 -14.09
CA ASP A 21 2.46 -15.65 -13.61
C ASP A 21 1.78 -15.11 -12.34
N ILE A 22 0.47 -15.28 -12.25
CA ILE A 22 -0.38 -14.82 -11.13
C ILE A 22 -0.13 -13.34 -10.82
N PRO A 23 -0.43 -12.39 -11.73
CA PRO A 23 -0.33 -10.97 -11.45
C PRO A 23 -1.34 -10.56 -10.35
N VAL A 24 -0.86 -9.85 -9.33
CA VAL A 24 -1.66 -9.52 -8.12
C VAL A 24 -1.74 -8.02 -7.83
N HIS A 25 -0.83 -7.22 -8.35
CA HIS A 25 -0.81 -5.78 -8.17
C HIS A 25 -0.38 -5.08 -9.45
N LEU A 26 -0.89 -3.88 -9.66
CA LEU A 26 -0.59 -3.01 -10.78
C LEU A 26 -0.40 -1.59 -10.27
N GLU A 27 0.68 -0.94 -10.68
CA GLU A 27 0.96 0.47 -10.40
C GLU A 27 1.27 1.19 -11.72
N SER A 28 0.93 2.48 -11.79
CA SER A 28 1.19 3.31 -12.97
C SER A 28 2.07 4.49 -12.56
N ILE A 29 3.25 4.58 -13.15
CA ILE A 29 4.24 5.64 -12.92
C ILE A 29 4.95 5.96 -14.23
N ASP A 30 5.51 7.16 -14.36
CA ASP A 30 6.49 7.48 -15.40
C ASP A 30 7.88 7.12 -14.86
N PHE A 31 8.42 5.97 -15.28
CA PHE A 31 9.71 5.49 -14.76
C PHE A 31 10.90 5.85 -15.65
N ASP A 32 10.69 6.35 -16.86
CA ASP A 32 11.78 6.75 -17.75
C ASP A 32 11.82 8.24 -18.10
N ASN A 33 10.97 9.02 -17.41
CA ASN A 33 10.88 10.48 -17.49
C ASN A 33 10.49 10.98 -18.90
N ASP A 34 9.72 10.18 -19.66
CA ASP A 34 9.27 10.57 -20.99
C ASP A 34 7.87 11.24 -20.99
N THR A 35 7.25 11.38 -19.83
CA THR A 35 5.92 11.94 -19.53
C THR A 35 4.73 11.02 -19.82
N ASP A 36 4.94 9.86 -20.38
CA ASP A 36 3.91 8.83 -20.54
C ASP A 36 3.88 7.93 -19.30
N SER A 37 2.70 7.61 -18.80
CA SER A 37 2.59 6.72 -17.64
C SER A 37 2.84 5.28 -18.04
N ASP A 38 3.84 4.66 -17.45
CA ASP A 38 4.22 3.27 -17.59
C ASP A 38 3.45 2.36 -16.64
N LEU A 39 3.64 1.05 -16.73
CA LEU A 39 3.00 0.08 -15.84
C LEU A 39 4.01 -0.84 -15.17
N ILE A 40 3.81 -1.05 -13.88
CA ILE A 40 4.53 -2.01 -13.05
C ILE A 40 3.56 -3.10 -12.63
N VAL A 41 3.87 -4.36 -12.92
CA VAL A 41 3.01 -5.50 -12.62
C VAL A 41 3.73 -6.45 -11.68
N VAL A 42 3.17 -6.69 -10.51
CA VAL A 42 3.67 -7.66 -9.54
C VAL A 42 3.16 -9.05 -9.88
N ASN A 43 4.06 -9.96 -10.22
CA ASN A 43 3.77 -11.34 -10.59
C ASN A 43 4.11 -12.28 -9.43
N ARG A 44 3.10 -12.64 -8.65
CA ARG A 44 3.30 -13.47 -7.45
C ARG A 44 3.76 -14.89 -7.78
N GLY A 45 3.35 -15.43 -8.94
CA GLY A 45 3.57 -16.84 -9.28
C GLY A 45 5.01 -17.18 -9.62
N ASP A 46 5.73 -16.26 -10.22
CA ASP A 46 7.14 -16.44 -10.62
C ASP A 46 8.11 -15.50 -9.89
N ASN A 47 7.65 -14.84 -8.83
CA ASN A 47 8.46 -13.96 -7.98
C ASN A 47 9.15 -12.86 -8.80
N SER A 48 8.38 -12.17 -9.63
CA SER A 48 8.90 -11.14 -10.53
C SER A 48 8.06 -9.88 -10.58
N ILE A 49 8.65 -8.82 -11.11
CA ILE A 49 8.00 -7.58 -11.48
C ILE A 49 8.18 -7.40 -12.99
N SER A 50 7.09 -7.25 -13.74
CA SER A 50 7.16 -6.82 -15.15
C SER A 50 7.10 -5.31 -15.22
N LEU A 51 8.09 -4.69 -15.87
CA LEU A 51 8.13 -3.27 -16.19
C LEU A 51 7.68 -3.10 -17.64
N LEU A 52 6.58 -2.40 -17.85
CA LEU A 52 5.99 -2.19 -19.17
C LEU A 52 6.07 -0.71 -19.53
N ARG A 53 6.96 -0.39 -20.45
CA ARG A 53 7.10 0.97 -20.98
C ARG A 53 5.92 1.33 -21.87
N ASN A 54 5.40 2.52 -21.69
CA ASN A 54 4.38 3.14 -22.52
C ASN A 54 5.05 4.11 -23.52
N ASP A 55 4.73 3.98 -24.77
CA ASP A 55 5.20 4.86 -25.84
C ASP A 55 3.97 5.39 -26.56
N SER A 56 3.44 6.50 -26.06
CA SER A 56 2.24 7.17 -26.57
C SER A 56 1.01 6.26 -26.70
N GLY A 57 0.77 5.42 -25.68
CA GLY A 57 -0.35 4.46 -25.62
C GLY A 57 -0.01 3.05 -26.15
N SER A 58 1.23 2.82 -26.57
CA SER A 58 1.73 1.52 -27.02
C SER A 58 2.64 0.92 -25.94
N PHE A 59 2.19 -0.12 -25.27
CA PHE A 59 2.95 -0.78 -24.21
C PHE A 59 3.86 -1.88 -24.73
N SER A 60 5.10 -1.90 -24.25
CA SER A 60 6.08 -2.96 -24.52
C SER A 60 6.80 -3.37 -23.23
N GLU A 61 7.29 -4.60 -23.16
CA GLU A 61 8.10 -5.02 -22.04
C GLU A 61 9.45 -4.27 -22.05
N ASN A 62 9.75 -3.55 -20.96
CA ASN A 62 11.04 -2.91 -20.74
C ASN A 62 12.01 -3.89 -20.09
N ALA A 63 11.61 -4.49 -18.96
CA ALA A 63 12.40 -5.44 -18.19
C ALA A 63 11.51 -6.32 -17.31
N THR A 64 12.09 -7.41 -16.82
CA THR A 64 11.54 -8.22 -15.74
C THR A 64 12.55 -8.27 -14.59
N LEU A 65 12.16 -7.82 -13.38
CA LEU A 65 12.97 -7.87 -12.17
C LEU A 65 12.66 -9.16 -11.40
N SER A 66 13.69 -9.90 -11.01
CA SER A 66 13.54 -11.03 -10.09
C SER A 66 13.58 -10.52 -8.66
N VAL A 67 12.53 -10.75 -7.89
CA VAL A 67 12.35 -10.24 -6.52
C VAL A 67 12.20 -11.38 -5.51
N GLY A 68 12.06 -11.05 -4.23
CA GLY A 68 11.86 -12.02 -3.16
C GLY A 68 10.56 -12.82 -3.30
N ASN A 69 10.39 -13.84 -2.45
CA ASN A 69 9.31 -14.82 -2.55
C ASN A 69 7.93 -14.24 -2.24
N THR A 70 6.96 -14.59 -3.07
CA THR A 70 5.55 -14.19 -2.94
C THR A 70 5.41 -12.67 -2.88
N PRO A 71 5.84 -11.93 -3.91
CA PRO A 71 5.63 -10.49 -3.94
C PRO A 71 4.13 -10.19 -4.01
N LEU A 72 3.68 -9.19 -3.26
CA LEU A 72 2.26 -8.83 -3.18
C LEU A 72 1.97 -7.41 -3.66
N LYS A 73 2.90 -6.48 -3.43
CA LYS A 73 2.67 -5.06 -3.70
C LYS A 73 3.97 -4.34 -3.98
N THR A 74 3.89 -3.30 -4.80
CA THR A 74 4.89 -2.24 -4.93
C THR A 74 4.31 -0.93 -4.42
N VAL A 75 5.18 -0.05 -3.97
CA VAL A 75 4.92 1.38 -3.83
C VAL A 75 6.10 2.14 -4.43
N SER A 76 5.77 3.21 -5.15
CA SER A 76 6.77 4.07 -5.77
C SER A 76 7.12 5.27 -4.88
N GLY A 77 8.32 5.79 -5.05
CA GLY A 77 8.82 6.98 -4.37
C GLY A 77 10.26 7.25 -4.75
N ASP A 78 10.74 8.44 -4.45
CA ASP A 78 12.17 8.80 -4.57
C ASP A 78 12.86 8.42 -3.24
N TRP A 79 13.46 7.21 -3.20
CA TRP A 79 14.01 6.65 -1.96
C TRP A 79 15.44 7.09 -1.68
N ASP A 80 16.16 7.56 -2.70
CA ASP A 80 17.55 8.03 -2.54
C ASP A 80 17.72 9.54 -2.79
N ASN A 81 16.63 10.25 -3.03
CA ASN A 81 16.56 11.70 -3.27
C ASN A 81 17.35 12.15 -4.53
N ASP A 82 17.32 11.32 -5.57
CA ASP A 82 17.91 11.65 -6.88
C ASP A 82 16.89 12.23 -7.88
N SER A 83 15.63 12.35 -7.47
CA SER A 83 14.46 12.82 -8.23
C SER A 83 13.94 11.83 -9.28
N ASN A 84 14.41 10.61 -9.30
CA ASN A 84 13.83 9.54 -10.10
C ASN A 84 12.85 8.73 -9.25
N THR A 85 11.87 8.12 -9.90
CA THR A 85 10.90 7.30 -9.18
C THR A 85 11.42 5.87 -9.04
N ASP A 86 11.67 5.46 -7.81
CA ASP A 86 12.14 4.13 -7.40
C ASP A 86 10.96 3.24 -6.97
N LEU A 87 11.26 1.98 -6.62
CA LEU A 87 10.27 1.01 -6.14
C LEU A 87 10.66 0.40 -4.80
N ALA A 88 9.67 0.29 -3.90
CA ALA A 88 9.73 -0.61 -2.76
C ALA A 88 8.80 -1.80 -3.02
N VAL A 89 9.31 -3.02 -2.90
CA VAL A 89 8.62 -4.28 -3.23
C VAL A 89 8.41 -5.09 -1.96
N LEU A 90 7.18 -5.46 -1.65
CA LEU A 90 6.85 -6.33 -0.52
C LEU A 90 6.98 -7.80 -0.92
N ALA A 91 7.98 -8.51 -0.40
CA ALA A 91 8.17 -9.95 -0.53
C ALA A 91 7.62 -10.67 0.71
N SER A 92 6.33 -11.02 0.67
CA SER A 92 5.56 -11.43 1.84
C SER A 92 6.05 -12.75 2.47
N ALA A 93 6.45 -13.73 1.68
CA ALA A 93 6.93 -15.02 2.23
C ALA A 93 8.30 -14.91 2.89
N ASP A 94 9.11 -13.92 2.47
CA ASP A 94 10.41 -13.65 3.06
C ASP A 94 10.31 -12.69 4.26
N ASN A 95 9.15 -12.05 4.45
CA ASN A 95 8.92 -10.95 5.42
C ASN A 95 9.90 -9.78 5.19
N THR A 96 10.14 -9.41 3.94
CA THR A 96 11.08 -8.35 3.57
C THR A 96 10.45 -7.31 2.66
N ILE A 97 11.03 -6.13 2.67
CA ILE A 97 10.82 -5.10 1.67
C ILE A 97 12.12 -4.98 0.88
N GLU A 98 12.04 -4.93 -0.44
CA GLU A 98 13.17 -4.71 -1.32
C GLU A 98 13.09 -3.34 -1.97
N ILE A 99 14.17 -2.55 -1.90
CA ILE A 99 14.28 -1.26 -2.58
C ILE A 99 15.03 -1.46 -3.90
N TRP A 100 14.45 -0.94 -4.98
CA TRP A 100 14.98 -0.97 -6.33
C TRP A 100 15.10 0.46 -6.83
N LEU A 101 16.34 0.94 -7.01
CA LEU A 101 16.66 2.28 -7.46
C LEU A 101 16.64 2.38 -8.98
N ASN A 102 16.05 3.43 -9.48
CA ASN A 102 15.91 3.75 -10.90
C ASN A 102 16.92 4.82 -11.33
N ASP A 103 17.55 4.65 -12.45
CA ASP A 103 18.51 5.62 -13.00
C ASP A 103 17.83 6.76 -13.83
N GLY A 104 16.49 6.84 -13.80
CA GLY A 104 15.71 7.80 -14.57
C GLY A 104 15.53 7.47 -16.05
N SER A 105 15.99 6.30 -16.48
CA SER A 105 15.83 5.78 -17.85
C SER A 105 15.10 4.43 -17.87
N GLY A 106 14.46 4.07 -16.75
CA GLY A 106 13.76 2.80 -16.59
C GLY A 106 14.66 1.60 -16.29
N ASN A 107 15.94 1.82 -15.92
CA ASN A 107 16.80 0.75 -15.47
C ASN A 107 16.81 0.69 -13.95
N PHE A 108 16.29 -0.40 -13.40
CA PHE A 108 16.23 -0.62 -11.96
C PHE A 108 17.33 -1.52 -11.45
N SER A 109 17.96 -1.13 -10.35
CA SER A 109 18.96 -1.92 -9.65
C SER A 109 18.59 -2.05 -8.16
N LYS A 110 18.81 -3.23 -7.58
CA LYS A 110 18.52 -3.46 -6.17
C LYS A 110 19.48 -2.62 -5.30
N ALA A 111 18.94 -1.83 -4.39
CA ALA A 111 19.75 -1.02 -3.48
C ALA A 111 20.69 -1.89 -2.64
N SER A 112 21.87 -1.35 -2.31
CA SER A 112 22.86 -2.06 -1.50
C SER A 112 22.42 -2.25 -0.06
N THR A 113 21.65 -1.29 0.47
CA THR A 113 20.99 -1.35 1.76
C THR A 113 19.50 -1.70 1.56
N GLN A 114 18.95 -2.44 2.48
CA GLN A 114 17.56 -2.85 2.45
C GLN A 114 16.95 -2.61 3.83
N PRO A 115 15.64 -2.26 3.91
CA PRO A 115 14.95 -2.24 5.18
C PRO A 115 15.14 -3.57 5.91
N SER A 116 15.26 -3.53 7.23
CA SER A 116 15.27 -4.74 8.05
C SER A 116 13.93 -5.49 7.89
N SER A 117 13.89 -6.77 8.26
CA SER A 117 12.68 -7.59 8.11
C SER A 117 11.46 -6.91 8.70
N SER A 118 10.36 -6.91 7.96
CA SER A 118 9.03 -6.54 8.45
C SER A 118 8.54 -7.57 9.50
N GLY A 119 7.36 -7.36 10.06
CA GLY A 119 6.71 -8.33 10.92
C GLY A 119 6.27 -9.59 10.17
N SER A 120 5.57 -10.49 10.86
CA SER A 120 5.25 -11.81 10.32
C SER A 120 4.10 -11.78 9.31
N SER A 121 4.36 -12.31 8.12
CA SER A 121 3.39 -12.43 7.00
C SER A 121 2.77 -11.09 6.61
N PRO A 122 3.57 -10.11 6.19
CA PRO A 122 3.06 -8.81 5.76
C PRO A 122 2.16 -8.98 4.53
N ARG A 123 1.05 -8.22 4.50
CA ARG A 123 0.01 -8.31 3.46
C ARG A 123 -0.13 -7.05 2.64
N ASP A 124 0.23 -5.91 3.21
CA ASP A 124 0.15 -4.62 2.58
C ASP A 124 1.39 -3.79 2.85
N LEU A 125 1.67 -2.86 1.95
CA LEU A 125 2.77 -1.91 1.99
C LEU A 125 2.25 -0.56 1.53
N ILE A 126 2.53 0.47 2.30
CA ILE A 126 2.24 1.87 1.94
C ILE A 126 3.45 2.74 2.23
N SER A 127 3.51 3.90 1.59
CA SER A 127 4.54 4.92 1.79
C SER A 127 3.93 6.25 2.22
N GLY A 128 4.72 7.07 2.93
CA GLY A 128 4.34 8.41 3.39
C GLY A 128 5.46 9.00 4.24
N ASP A 129 5.41 10.27 4.55
CA ASP A 129 6.29 10.94 5.53
C ASP A 129 5.49 11.12 6.83
N TRP A 130 5.49 10.08 7.70
CA TRP A 130 4.68 10.11 8.92
C TRP A 130 5.32 10.89 10.06
N ASN A 131 6.65 11.01 10.07
CA ASN A 131 7.36 11.77 11.10
C ASN A 131 7.66 13.21 10.70
N CYS A 132 7.31 13.60 9.47
CA CYS A 132 7.49 14.95 8.92
C CYS A 132 8.95 15.41 8.89
N ASP A 133 9.87 14.51 8.55
CA ASP A 133 11.29 14.83 8.41
C ASP A 133 11.73 15.09 6.95
N GLY A 134 10.80 14.94 6.00
CA GLY A 134 11.00 15.18 4.57
C GLY A 134 11.50 13.96 3.80
N TYR A 135 11.65 12.80 4.45
CA TYR A 135 12.00 11.52 3.81
C TYR A 135 10.79 10.60 3.77
N LEU A 136 10.68 9.82 2.71
CA LEU A 136 9.60 8.84 2.60
C LEU A 136 9.86 7.66 3.53
N ASP A 137 8.84 7.31 4.30
CA ASP A 137 8.77 6.17 5.20
C ASP A 137 8.01 5.01 4.54
N LEU A 138 8.14 3.82 5.09
CA LEU A 138 7.41 2.63 4.67
C LEU A 138 6.64 2.01 5.86
N ALA A 139 5.42 1.54 5.61
CA ALA A 139 4.64 0.84 6.62
C ALA A 139 4.07 -0.47 6.06
N THR A 140 4.16 -1.56 6.83
CA THR A 140 3.57 -2.86 6.48
C THR A 140 2.46 -3.27 7.43
N ALA A 141 1.42 -3.93 6.88
CA ALA A 141 0.39 -4.64 7.64
C ALA A 141 0.83 -6.07 7.91
N ASP A 142 1.27 -6.39 9.11
CA ASP A 142 1.84 -7.69 9.47
C ASP A 142 0.75 -8.65 9.94
N TYR A 143 0.18 -9.41 9.02
CA TYR A 143 -1.03 -10.21 9.21
C TYR A 143 -0.95 -11.19 10.39
N LEU A 144 0.12 -12.00 10.48
CA LEU A 144 0.33 -12.93 11.59
C LEU A 144 1.01 -12.26 12.79
N GLY A 145 1.70 -11.13 12.57
CA GLY A 145 2.29 -10.32 13.62
C GLY A 145 1.26 -9.59 14.47
N ASN A 146 0.08 -9.30 13.91
CA ASN A 146 -0.93 -8.40 14.50
C ASN A 146 -0.33 -7.03 14.83
N SER A 147 0.43 -6.49 13.89
CA SER A 147 1.19 -5.25 14.04
C SER A 147 1.26 -4.47 12.73
N ILE A 148 1.65 -3.22 12.86
CA ILE A 148 2.24 -2.43 11.78
C ILE A 148 3.74 -2.37 12.04
N SER A 149 4.57 -2.61 11.03
CA SER A 149 6.00 -2.27 11.07
C SER A 149 6.20 -0.99 10.28
N LEU A 150 6.73 0.05 10.95
CA LEU A 150 6.95 1.39 10.40
C LEU A 150 8.47 1.64 10.31
N PHE A 151 8.96 1.86 9.11
CA PHE A 151 10.37 2.09 8.78
C PHE A 151 10.54 3.55 8.38
N TYR A 152 11.28 4.31 9.15
CA TYR A 152 11.55 5.72 8.86
C TYR A 152 12.70 5.85 7.87
N GLY A 153 12.44 6.57 6.77
CA GLY A 153 13.45 6.94 5.79
C GLY A 153 14.54 7.83 6.38
N GLN A 154 15.70 7.85 5.77
CA GLN A 154 16.86 8.59 6.26
C GLN A 154 17.53 9.39 5.14
N SER A 155 18.26 10.43 5.53
CA SER A 155 18.93 11.33 4.58
C SER A 155 20.07 10.73 3.75
N SER A 156 20.43 9.48 3.98
CA SER A 156 21.61 8.82 3.39
C SER A 156 21.27 7.85 2.25
N GLY A 157 20.24 8.13 1.46
CA GLY A 157 19.90 7.39 0.25
C GLY A 157 19.38 5.97 0.53
N ALA A 158 18.12 5.70 0.30
CA ALA A 158 17.46 4.39 0.46
C ALA A 158 17.73 3.64 1.78
N ASP A 159 18.19 4.35 2.81
CA ASP A 159 18.42 3.80 4.14
C ASP A 159 17.19 4.00 5.02
N PHE A 160 16.91 3.02 5.87
CA PHE A 160 15.78 3.05 6.79
C PHE A 160 16.22 2.75 8.22
N SER A 161 15.50 3.33 9.18
CA SER A 161 15.66 2.96 10.59
C SER A 161 15.24 1.50 10.83
N SER A 162 15.65 0.93 11.97
CA SER A 162 15.03 -0.30 12.46
C SER A 162 13.52 -0.04 12.67
N PRO A 163 12.63 -0.99 12.32
CA PRO A 163 11.20 -0.72 12.34
C PRO A 163 10.68 -0.45 13.75
N GLN A 164 9.81 0.54 13.84
CA GLN A 164 8.92 0.70 14.98
C GLN A 164 7.76 -0.29 14.80
N THR A 165 7.60 -1.20 15.77
CA THR A 165 6.46 -2.12 15.76
C THR A 165 5.31 -1.58 16.59
N ILE A 166 4.14 -1.40 15.95
CA ILE A 166 2.92 -0.92 16.58
C ILE A 166 1.97 -2.11 16.70
N SER A 167 1.67 -2.54 17.93
CA SER A 167 0.72 -3.63 18.18
C SER A 167 -0.71 -3.19 17.91
N ILE A 168 -1.44 -3.94 17.11
CA ILE A 168 -2.82 -3.67 16.71
C ILE A 168 -3.69 -4.93 16.80
N GLY A 169 -4.94 -4.83 16.38
CA GLY A 169 -5.85 -5.96 16.33
C GLY A 169 -5.41 -7.07 15.37
N LYS A 170 -6.08 -8.22 15.46
CA LYS A 170 -5.74 -9.45 14.72
C LYS A 170 -5.94 -9.28 13.23
N GLY A 171 -4.98 -9.82 12.47
CA GLY A 171 -5.06 -10.05 11.04
C GLY A 171 -5.17 -8.76 10.22
N PRO A 172 -4.31 -7.75 10.40
CA PRO A 172 -4.27 -6.60 9.50
C PRO A 172 -3.96 -7.09 8.08
N ALA A 173 -4.77 -6.67 7.12
CA ALA A 173 -4.70 -7.13 5.73
C ALA A 173 -4.48 -6.01 4.73
N SER A 174 -4.93 -4.80 5.04
CA SER A 174 -4.67 -3.61 4.24
C SER A 174 -4.54 -2.39 5.15
N LEU A 175 -3.74 -1.43 4.72
CA LEU A 175 -3.48 -0.14 5.35
C LEU A 175 -3.85 0.99 4.40
N ALA A 176 -4.32 2.09 5.00
CA ALA A 176 -4.39 3.37 4.33
C ALA A 176 -4.04 4.46 5.34
N SER A 177 -3.58 5.61 4.86
CA SER A 177 -3.11 6.71 5.71
C SER A 177 -3.69 8.03 5.24
N ALA A 178 -4.21 8.82 6.18
CA ALA A 178 -4.68 10.19 5.97
C ALA A 178 -4.79 10.90 7.32
N ASP A 179 -4.87 12.24 7.29
CA ASP A 179 -5.19 13.03 8.48
C ASP A 179 -6.71 12.97 8.73
N PHE A 180 -7.15 12.07 9.61
CA PHE A 180 -8.58 11.88 9.89
C PHE A 180 -9.15 12.85 10.93
N ASN A 181 -8.30 13.41 11.77
CA ASN A 181 -8.73 14.31 12.84
C ASN A 181 -8.44 15.78 12.55
N ASN A 182 -7.81 16.06 11.41
CA ASN A 182 -7.44 17.39 10.92
C ASN A 182 -6.47 18.13 11.86
N ASP A 183 -5.50 17.37 12.40
CA ASP A 183 -4.45 17.91 13.27
C ASP A 183 -3.12 18.14 12.54
N GLY A 184 -3.08 17.90 11.21
CA GLY A 184 -1.93 18.05 10.35
C GLY A 184 -1.01 16.84 10.32
N ARG A 185 -1.34 15.74 11.00
CA ARG A 185 -0.55 14.52 11.04
C ARG A 185 -1.29 13.35 10.37
N MET A 186 -0.52 12.44 9.83
CA MET A 186 -1.08 11.27 9.17
C MET A 186 -1.43 10.18 10.18
N ASP A 187 -2.67 9.71 10.12
CA ASP A 187 -3.23 8.61 10.89
C ASP A 187 -3.26 7.33 10.05
N PHE A 188 -3.49 6.18 10.67
CA PHE A 188 -3.70 4.92 9.96
C PHE A 188 -5.13 4.42 10.08
N VAL A 189 -5.65 3.89 8.96
CA VAL A 189 -6.82 3.02 8.93
C VAL A 189 -6.39 1.63 8.50
N ILE A 190 -6.87 0.62 9.22
CA ILE A 190 -6.48 -0.77 9.05
C ILE A 190 -7.72 -1.61 8.73
N ALA A 191 -7.67 -2.37 7.63
CA ALA A 191 -8.62 -3.43 7.39
C ALA A 191 -8.16 -4.71 8.08
N HIS A 192 -8.95 -5.20 9.02
CA HIS A 192 -8.68 -6.45 9.72
C HIS A 192 -9.45 -7.61 9.08
N ARG A 193 -8.75 -8.70 8.82
CA ARG A 193 -9.30 -9.92 8.25
C ARG A 193 -8.74 -11.13 8.96
N PHE A 194 -9.53 -11.77 9.83
CA PHE A 194 -9.05 -12.92 10.62
C PHE A 194 -10.08 -14.04 10.68
N TYR A 195 -9.58 -15.25 10.86
CA TYR A 195 -10.41 -16.42 11.05
C TYR A 195 -10.72 -16.62 12.53
N TYR A 196 -12.00 -16.76 12.83
CA TYR A 196 -12.47 -17.19 14.15
C TYR A 196 -12.80 -18.68 14.06
N THR A 197 -12.07 -19.51 14.81
CA THR A 197 -12.39 -20.93 14.93
C THR A 197 -13.15 -21.16 16.23
N THR A 198 -14.41 -21.54 16.12
CA THR A 198 -15.13 -22.19 17.22
C THR A 198 -15.02 -23.71 17.03
N SER A 199 -15.34 -24.50 18.07
CA SER A 199 -15.27 -25.97 18.02
C SER A 199 -16.09 -26.61 16.88
N SER A 200 -16.92 -25.86 16.17
CA SER A 200 -17.82 -26.37 15.13
C SER A 200 -17.83 -25.55 13.83
N LEU A 201 -17.21 -24.36 13.80
CA LEU A 201 -17.26 -23.47 12.62
C LEU A 201 -16.02 -22.58 12.57
N SER A 202 -15.39 -22.49 11.39
CA SER A 202 -14.41 -21.43 11.10
C SER A 202 -15.12 -20.30 10.40
N LEU A 203 -15.21 -19.14 11.05
CA LEU A 203 -15.84 -17.94 10.49
C LEU A 203 -14.74 -16.92 10.17
N LEU A 204 -14.73 -16.43 8.94
CA LEU A 204 -13.91 -15.28 8.56
C LEU A 204 -14.62 -14.03 9.04
N THR A 205 -13.99 -13.25 9.90
CA THR A 205 -14.52 -12.01 10.46
C THR A 205 -13.52 -10.88 10.23
N GLY A 206 -13.97 -9.65 10.35
CA GLY A 206 -13.10 -8.49 10.28
C GLY A 206 -13.84 -7.20 10.64
N ASP A 207 -13.05 -6.20 10.88
CA ASP A 207 -13.47 -4.85 11.24
C ASP A 207 -12.43 -3.84 10.73
N ILE A 208 -12.62 -2.58 11.08
CA ILE A 208 -11.69 -1.49 10.76
C ILE A 208 -11.06 -1.02 12.04
N GLY A 209 -9.73 -0.88 12.03
CA GLY A 209 -8.96 -0.20 13.06
C GLY A 209 -8.64 1.23 12.64
N ILE A 210 -8.62 2.16 13.58
CA ILE A 210 -8.14 3.53 13.41
C ILE A 210 -7.11 3.80 14.49
N LEU A 211 -5.93 4.26 14.06
CA LEU A 211 -4.85 4.75 14.91
C LEU A 211 -4.64 6.23 14.63
N LEU A 212 -4.88 7.07 15.63
CA LEU A 212 -4.58 8.50 15.49
C LEU A 212 -3.14 8.78 15.94
N SER A 213 -2.44 9.58 15.18
CA SER A 213 -1.12 10.08 15.53
C SER A 213 -1.24 11.20 16.56
N GLU A 214 -0.49 11.12 17.66
CA GLU A 214 -0.55 12.12 18.73
C GLU A 214 0.63 13.10 18.70
N SER A 215 1.81 12.61 18.39
CA SER A 215 3.04 13.40 18.42
C SER A 215 4.18 12.66 17.71
N VAL A 216 5.27 13.40 17.45
CA VAL A 216 6.54 12.79 17.04
C VAL A 216 7.53 12.95 18.20
N SER A 217 8.17 11.87 18.62
CA SER A 217 9.17 11.85 19.68
C SER A 217 10.39 11.04 19.24
N ASN A 218 11.57 11.66 19.30
CA ASN A 218 12.83 11.05 18.85
C ASN A 218 12.78 10.52 17.39
N GLY A 219 12.09 11.24 16.49
CA GLY A 219 11.91 10.84 15.10
C GLY A 219 10.92 9.70 14.87
N GLN A 220 10.21 9.25 15.89
CA GLN A 220 9.19 8.23 15.80
C GLN A 220 7.80 8.79 16.14
N VAL A 221 6.78 8.33 15.43
CA VAL A 221 5.39 8.75 15.68
C VAL A 221 4.81 7.98 16.85
N VAL A 222 4.15 8.69 17.74
CA VAL A 222 3.37 8.13 18.85
C VAL A 222 1.92 8.05 18.42
N TYR A 223 1.32 6.87 18.49
CA TYR A 223 -0.07 6.63 18.13
C TYR A 223 -0.92 6.35 19.35
N THR A 224 -2.21 6.73 19.28
CA THR A 224 -3.24 6.31 20.24
C THR A 224 -3.38 4.79 20.28
N SER A 225 -4.12 4.28 21.26
CA SER A 225 -4.60 2.90 21.16
C SER A 225 -5.62 2.80 20.02
N GLU A 226 -5.59 1.66 19.33
CA GLU A 226 -6.47 1.40 18.20
C GLU A 226 -7.95 1.47 18.58
N THR A 227 -8.72 2.27 17.86
CA THR A 227 -10.19 2.28 17.91
C THR A 227 -10.74 1.35 16.84
N ARG A 228 -11.64 0.45 17.24
CA ARG A 228 -12.22 -0.58 16.35
C ARG A 228 -13.65 -0.24 15.96
N LEU A 229 -13.94 -0.29 14.67
CA LEU A 229 -15.25 -0.06 14.08
C LEU A 229 -15.69 -1.29 13.28
N ALA A 230 -16.96 -1.70 13.43
CA ALA A 230 -17.49 -2.76 12.57
C ALA A 230 -17.54 -2.32 11.11
N ALA A 231 -16.99 -3.12 10.21
CA ALA A 231 -16.99 -2.83 8.76
C ALA A 231 -18.42 -2.80 8.17
N THR A 232 -19.38 -3.45 8.82
CA THR A 232 -20.80 -3.46 8.43
C THR A 232 -21.71 -3.52 9.65
N THR A 233 -22.96 -3.09 9.50
CA THR A 233 -24.02 -3.24 10.52
C THR A 233 -24.65 -4.63 10.52
N GLU A 234 -24.24 -5.51 9.62
CA GLU A 234 -24.75 -6.89 9.53
C GLU A 234 -24.14 -7.76 10.63
N SER A 235 -24.93 -8.62 11.24
CA SER A 235 -24.58 -9.45 12.41
C SER A 235 -23.48 -10.50 12.17
N GLN A 236 -22.99 -10.62 10.97
CA GLN A 236 -21.82 -11.43 10.59
C GLN A 236 -20.84 -10.51 9.88
N GLY A 237 -19.82 -10.04 10.61
CA GLY A 237 -18.82 -9.13 10.09
C GLY A 237 -18.14 -9.70 8.85
N THR A 238 -18.37 -9.05 7.71
CA THR A 238 -17.65 -9.38 6.49
C THR A 238 -16.29 -8.70 6.54
N PRO A 239 -15.19 -9.45 6.49
CA PRO A 239 -13.87 -8.84 6.56
C PRO A 239 -13.61 -8.00 5.33
N PRO A 240 -13.18 -6.76 5.50
CA PRO A 240 -12.65 -5.96 4.40
C PRO A 240 -11.35 -6.59 3.89
N ALA A 241 -11.14 -6.51 2.58
CA ALA A 241 -9.91 -6.99 1.95
C ALA A 241 -8.98 -5.85 1.56
N ASP A 242 -9.56 -4.67 1.31
CA ASP A 242 -8.81 -3.50 0.87
C ASP A 242 -9.54 -2.22 1.27
N ILE A 243 -8.78 -1.13 1.43
CA ILE A 243 -9.25 0.20 1.81
C ILE A 243 -8.77 1.21 0.77
N LEU A 244 -9.69 2.07 0.34
CA LEU A 244 -9.38 3.29 -0.39
C LEU A 244 -9.93 4.48 0.40
N ILE A 245 -9.13 5.55 0.50
CA ILE A 245 -9.50 6.81 1.11
C ILE A 245 -9.66 7.85 0.00
N GLN A 246 -10.82 8.46 -0.09
CA GLN A 246 -11.10 9.50 -1.08
C GLN A 246 -12.34 10.29 -0.68
N ASP A 247 -12.42 11.58 -1.04
CA ASP A 247 -13.65 12.34 -1.01
C ASP A 247 -14.51 11.91 -2.21
N LEU A 248 -15.49 11.05 -1.96
CA LEU A 248 -16.33 10.44 -3.00
C LEU A 248 -17.54 11.28 -3.36
N ASP A 249 -18.07 12.06 -2.41
CA ASP A 249 -19.27 12.88 -2.59
C ASP A 249 -18.96 14.37 -2.77
N GLN A 250 -17.68 14.74 -2.78
CA GLN A 250 -17.16 16.10 -2.98
C GLN A 250 -17.60 17.08 -1.89
N ASP A 251 -17.76 16.59 -0.65
CA ASP A 251 -18.08 17.40 0.50
C ASP A 251 -16.84 17.96 1.24
N SER A 252 -15.67 17.75 0.66
CA SER A 252 -14.34 18.09 1.17
C SER A 252 -13.93 17.30 2.41
N LYS A 253 -14.52 16.12 2.63
CA LYS A 253 -14.13 15.17 3.68
C LYS A 253 -13.70 13.85 3.09
N LEU A 254 -12.84 13.17 3.80
CA LEU A 254 -12.37 11.86 3.37
C LEU A 254 -13.38 10.78 3.71
N ASP A 255 -13.76 10.00 2.71
CA ASP A 255 -14.58 8.80 2.85
C ASP A 255 -13.70 7.55 2.82
N LEU A 256 -14.17 6.47 3.42
CA LEU A 256 -13.54 5.16 3.34
C LEU A 256 -14.36 4.27 2.40
N LEU A 257 -13.73 3.77 1.37
CA LEU A 257 -14.29 2.73 0.50
C LEU A 257 -13.64 1.40 0.85
N LEU A 258 -14.46 0.41 1.18
CA LEU A 258 -14.02 -0.91 1.61
C LEU A 258 -14.49 -1.97 0.63
N SER A 259 -13.59 -2.83 0.19
CA SER A 259 -13.97 -4.03 -0.54
C SER A 259 -14.35 -5.16 0.42
N LEU A 260 -15.54 -5.75 0.23
CA LEU A 260 -16.12 -6.80 1.06
C LEU A 260 -16.35 -8.07 0.22
N PRO A 261 -15.30 -8.89 -0.04
CA PRO A 261 -15.34 -9.93 -1.05
C PRO A 261 -16.32 -11.07 -0.73
N ILE A 262 -16.57 -11.40 0.54
CA ILE A 262 -17.50 -12.48 0.91
C ILE A 262 -18.94 -12.13 0.55
N ASN A 263 -19.33 -10.88 0.75
CA ASN A 263 -20.70 -10.40 0.44
C ASN A 263 -20.82 -9.85 -0.98
N GLN A 264 -19.72 -9.82 -1.75
CA GLN A 264 -19.66 -9.22 -3.10
C GLN A 264 -20.17 -7.77 -3.10
N LYS A 265 -19.77 -6.99 -2.08
CA LYS A 265 -20.20 -5.61 -1.84
C LYS A 265 -18.99 -4.67 -1.73
N LEU A 266 -19.27 -3.41 -1.98
CA LEU A 266 -18.45 -2.28 -1.54
C LEU A 266 -19.20 -1.60 -0.39
N ALA A 267 -18.49 -1.23 0.67
CA ALA A 267 -19.02 -0.37 1.73
C ALA A 267 -18.39 1.01 1.63
N VAL A 268 -19.18 2.04 1.77
CA VAL A 268 -18.73 3.42 1.87
C VAL A 268 -19.07 3.92 3.27
N LEU A 269 -18.07 4.43 3.98
CA LEU A 269 -18.22 5.10 5.25
C LEU A 269 -17.92 6.58 5.02
N SER A 270 -18.97 7.41 4.95
CA SER A 270 -18.82 8.84 4.69
C SER A 270 -18.26 9.58 5.91
N GLY A 271 -17.24 10.39 5.66
CA GLY A 271 -16.60 11.25 6.65
C GLY A 271 -17.56 12.36 7.10
N LYS A 272 -17.70 12.53 8.40
CA LYS A 272 -18.65 13.53 8.93
C LYS A 272 -18.02 14.86 9.34
N ASN A 273 -16.70 14.93 9.55
CA ASN A 273 -16.04 16.14 10.07
C ASN A 273 -14.55 16.29 9.70
N TYR A 274 -14.06 15.61 8.66
CA TYR A 274 -12.62 15.58 8.37
C TYR A 274 -12.33 16.23 7.01
N THR A 275 -11.68 17.37 7.05
CA THR A 275 -11.14 18.07 5.88
C THR A 275 -9.62 17.82 5.86
N GLY A 276 -9.20 16.67 5.38
CA GLY A 276 -7.77 16.32 5.38
C GLY A 276 -6.98 17.15 4.37
N SER A 277 -6.03 17.94 4.83
CA SER A 277 -4.92 18.41 4.00
C SER A 277 -3.68 17.59 4.36
N LEU A 278 -3.05 16.99 3.36
CA LEU A 278 -1.78 16.28 3.48
C LEU A 278 -0.63 17.29 3.69
N ASN A 279 -0.55 17.93 4.83
CA ASN A 279 0.55 18.83 5.13
C ASN A 279 1.10 18.47 6.51
N CYS A 280 2.40 18.19 6.54
CA CYS A 280 3.14 18.18 7.80
C CYS A 280 3.02 19.56 8.45
N PRO A 281 2.79 19.64 9.77
CA PRO A 281 2.65 20.89 10.53
C PRO A 281 3.92 21.74 10.51
#